data_b67338e62e62eb146d56b8d07d6317c8
#
_entry.id   b67338e62e62eb146d56b8d07d6317c8
#
_cell.length_a   1.000
_cell.length_b   1.000
_cell.length_c   1.000
_cell.angle_alpha   90.00
_cell.angle_beta   90.00
_cell.angle_gamma   90.00
#
_symmetry.space_group_name_H-M   'P 1'
#
loop_
_entity.id
_entity.type
_entity.pdbx_description
1 polymer ?
#
loop_
_entity_poly.entity_id
_entity_poly.type
_entity_poly.pdbx_seq_one_letter_code
_entity_poly.pdbx_strand_id
1 'polypeptide(L)'
;MHHEHYIPKTAQQPLKLTLKEKLGLPEDYPAMGDAIVQGFTFGVVASLAHETELSETEILNALNLPDRNKVQKRKRRRFTRVESNRIYALIEAIEASESLFEGKVCAAINWLKKPCKRLGGRSPIENLNSFFEFQQVISVIHRLEYGVFN
;
A
#
# COMPACT_ATOMS: atom_id res chain seq x y z
N MET A 1 34.64 -37.93 7.16
CA MET A 1 34.61 -36.45 7.06
C MET A 1 33.18 -36.02 6.84
N HIS A 2 32.60 -35.44 7.86
CA HIS A 2 31.24 -34.86 7.72
C HIS A 2 31.38 -33.41 7.24
N HIS A 3 30.97 -33.17 6.00
CA HIS A 3 30.79 -31.80 5.56
C HIS A 3 29.48 -31.28 6.14
N GLU A 4 29.56 -30.52 7.22
CA GLU A 4 28.43 -29.76 7.65
C GLU A 4 28.12 -28.71 6.59
N HIS A 5 26.99 -28.89 5.91
CA HIS A 5 26.48 -27.86 5.01
C HIS A 5 26.08 -26.65 5.87
N TYR A 6 26.86 -25.58 5.78
CA TYR A 6 26.49 -24.31 6.37
C TYR A 6 25.23 -23.81 5.70
N ILE A 7 24.13 -23.83 6.45
CA ILE A 7 22.88 -23.21 6.02
C ILE A 7 22.84 -21.82 6.64
N PRO A 8 22.93 -20.73 5.83
CA PRO A 8 22.87 -19.37 6.37
C PRO A 8 21.59 -19.18 7.20
N LYS A 9 21.69 -18.48 8.33
CA LYS A 9 20.54 -18.20 9.20
C LYS A 9 19.39 -17.55 8.44
N THR A 10 19.68 -16.79 7.39
CA THR A 10 18.69 -16.18 6.51
C THR A 10 17.87 -17.19 5.70
N ALA A 11 18.44 -18.37 5.41
CA ALA A 11 17.73 -19.42 4.68
C ALA A 11 16.83 -20.27 5.59
N GLN A 12 16.93 -20.12 6.90
CA GLN A 12 16.12 -20.84 7.88
C GLN A 12 14.90 -20.09 8.37
N GLN A 13 14.79 -18.78 8.04
CA GLN A 13 13.62 -17.99 8.41
C GLN A 13 12.53 -18.20 7.36
N PRO A 14 11.26 -18.46 7.79
CA PRO A 14 10.17 -18.52 6.83
C PRO A 14 10.10 -17.20 6.07
N LEU A 15 10.06 -17.29 4.73
CA LEU A 15 9.90 -16.11 3.87
C LEU A 15 8.60 -15.41 4.26
N LYS A 16 8.75 -14.18 4.79
CA LYS A 16 7.63 -13.35 5.15
C LYS A 16 7.00 -12.83 3.85
N LEU A 17 5.70 -13.09 3.65
CA LEU A 17 4.98 -12.59 2.50
C LEU A 17 4.98 -11.06 2.49
N THR A 18 5.21 -10.47 1.32
CA THR A 18 5.08 -9.01 1.15
C THR A 18 3.60 -8.62 1.20
N LEU A 19 3.33 -7.34 1.38
CA LEU A 19 1.95 -6.86 1.35
C LEU A 19 1.26 -7.21 0.03
N LYS A 20 1.93 -7.00 -1.11
CA LYS A 20 1.38 -7.34 -2.42
C LYS A 20 1.02 -8.83 -2.53
N GLU A 21 1.89 -9.71 -2.06
CA GLU A 21 1.62 -11.15 -2.05
C GLU A 21 0.39 -11.49 -1.19
N LYS A 22 0.27 -10.88 -0.02
CA LYS A 22 -0.89 -11.07 0.86
C LYS A 22 -2.19 -10.60 0.22
N LEU A 23 -2.12 -9.62 -0.66
CA LEU A 23 -3.28 -9.08 -1.39
C LEU A 23 -3.57 -9.88 -2.68
N GLY A 24 -2.75 -10.86 -3.01
CA GLY A 24 -2.88 -11.62 -4.25
C GLY A 24 -2.49 -10.81 -5.49
N LEU A 25 -1.63 -9.81 -5.32
CA LEU A 25 -1.18 -8.94 -6.40
C LEU A 25 0.23 -9.33 -6.86
N PRO A 26 0.56 -9.10 -8.15
CA PRO A 26 1.91 -9.38 -8.65
C PRO A 26 2.95 -8.41 -8.11
N GLU A 27 4.21 -8.87 -8.06
CA GLU A 27 5.35 -8.06 -7.63
C GLU A 27 6.02 -7.35 -8.80
N ASP A 28 6.05 -7.95 -9.99
CA ASP A 28 6.72 -7.34 -11.13
C ASP A 28 5.86 -6.24 -11.78
N TYR A 29 6.54 -5.22 -12.29
CA TYR A 29 5.88 -4.05 -12.85
C TYR A 29 4.97 -4.35 -14.04
N PRO A 30 5.38 -5.16 -15.04
CA PRO A 30 4.49 -5.47 -16.17
C PRO A 30 3.19 -6.13 -15.74
N ALA A 31 3.26 -7.12 -14.85
CA ALA A 31 2.07 -7.83 -14.37
C ALA A 31 1.19 -6.94 -13.50
N MET A 32 1.79 -6.09 -12.65
CA MET A 32 1.06 -5.12 -11.85
C MET A 32 0.35 -4.09 -12.74
N GLY A 33 1.05 -3.61 -13.76
CA GLY A 33 0.47 -2.68 -14.73
C GLY A 33 -0.77 -3.27 -15.42
N ASP A 34 -0.69 -4.53 -15.83
CA ASP A 34 -1.82 -5.25 -16.43
C ASP A 34 -2.98 -5.41 -15.45
N ALA A 35 -2.68 -5.73 -14.19
CA ALA A 35 -3.70 -5.85 -13.15
C ALA A 35 -4.44 -4.52 -12.91
N ILE A 36 -3.72 -3.41 -12.93
CA ILE A 36 -4.29 -2.07 -12.79
C ILE A 36 -5.19 -1.73 -13.98
N VAL A 37 -4.74 -2.01 -15.21
CA VAL A 37 -5.51 -1.78 -16.43
C VAL A 37 -6.81 -2.59 -16.43
N GLN A 38 -6.75 -3.85 -15.99
CA GLN A 38 -7.94 -4.69 -15.86
C GLN A 38 -8.86 -4.21 -14.74
N GLY A 39 -8.31 -3.54 -13.75
CA GLY A 39 -9.01 -3.11 -12.55
C GLY A 39 -8.95 -4.13 -11.43
N PHE A 40 -8.69 -3.67 -10.21
CA PHE A 40 -8.69 -4.53 -9.04
C PHE A 40 -10.11 -4.96 -8.67
N THR A 41 -10.24 -6.14 -8.10
CA THR A 41 -11.52 -6.58 -7.49
C THR A 41 -11.69 -5.88 -6.14
N PHE A 42 -12.92 -5.82 -5.65
CA PHE A 42 -13.17 -5.27 -4.31
C PHE A 42 -12.45 -6.07 -3.22
N GLY A 43 -12.17 -7.34 -3.48
CA GLY A 43 -11.39 -8.19 -2.58
C GLY A 43 -10.04 -7.62 -2.20
N VAL A 44 -9.41 -6.83 -3.07
CA VAL A 44 -8.13 -6.16 -2.76
C VAL A 44 -8.31 -5.17 -1.60
N VAL A 45 -9.38 -4.37 -1.61
CA VAL A 45 -9.69 -3.43 -0.51
C VAL A 45 -10.01 -4.20 0.78
N ALA A 46 -10.80 -5.27 0.68
CA ALA A 46 -11.13 -6.10 1.84
C ALA A 46 -9.88 -6.72 2.47
N SER A 47 -8.99 -7.27 1.64
CA SER A 47 -7.72 -7.85 2.10
C SER A 47 -6.80 -6.78 2.69
N LEU A 48 -6.73 -5.60 2.06
CA LEU A 48 -5.92 -4.48 2.54
C LEU A 48 -6.41 -4.02 3.93
N ALA A 49 -7.71 -3.93 4.13
CA ALA A 49 -8.30 -3.61 5.43
C ALA A 49 -7.91 -4.65 6.48
N HIS A 50 -7.97 -5.94 6.13
CA HIS A 50 -7.59 -7.03 7.03
C HIS A 50 -6.11 -6.96 7.42
N GLU A 51 -5.23 -6.72 6.46
CA GLU A 51 -3.77 -6.74 6.68
C GLU A 51 -3.24 -5.49 7.40
N THR A 52 -3.96 -4.38 7.36
CA THR A 52 -3.47 -3.09 7.87
C THR A 52 -4.27 -2.55 9.06
N GLU A 53 -5.34 -3.21 9.44
CA GLU A 53 -6.31 -2.76 10.44
C GLU A 53 -7.01 -1.43 10.08
N LEU A 54 -6.82 -0.94 8.85
CA LEU A 54 -7.68 0.11 8.31
C LEU A 54 -9.06 -0.49 8.04
N SER A 55 -10.14 0.26 8.29
CA SER A 55 -11.45 -0.20 7.88
C SER A 55 -11.61 -0.01 6.36
N GLU A 56 -12.48 -0.81 5.75
CA GLU A 56 -12.84 -0.62 4.34
C GLU A 56 -13.35 0.81 4.11
N THR A 57 -14.17 1.32 5.02
CA THR A 57 -14.73 2.68 4.94
C THR A 57 -13.63 3.74 4.95
N GLU A 58 -12.62 3.60 5.82
CA GLU A 58 -11.48 4.53 5.85
C GLU A 58 -10.75 4.54 4.50
N ILE A 59 -10.52 3.37 3.92
CA ILE A 59 -9.84 3.25 2.62
C ILE A 59 -10.69 3.90 1.52
N LEU A 60 -11.97 3.55 1.45
CA LEU A 60 -12.87 4.05 0.41
C LEU A 60 -12.99 5.57 0.48
N ASN A 61 -13.15 6.13 1.67
CA ASN A 61 -13.28 7.57 1.87
C ASN A 61 -12.00 8.31 1.52
N ALA A 62 -10.85 7.83 2.00
CA ALA A 62 -9.57 8.49 1.77
C ALA A 62 -9.21 8.52 0.28
N LEU A 63 -9.51 7.46 -0.45
CA LEU A 63 -9.17 7.32 -1.87
C LEU A 63 -10.31 7.73 -2.80
N ASN A 64 -11.42 8.23 -2.28
CA ASN A 64 -12.61 8.59 -3.06
C ASN A 64 -13.06 7.45 -3.97
N LEU A 65 -13.22 6.27 -3.38
CA LEU A 65 -13.64 5.06 -4.10
C LEU A 65 -15.13 4.78 -3.90
N PRO A 66 -15.77 4.14 -4.89
CA PRO A 66 -17.15 3.65 -4.73
C PRO A 66 -17.20 2.51 -3.71
N ASP A 67 -18.36 2.37 -3.05
CA ASP A 67 -18.57 1.29 -2.10
C ASP A 67 -18.71 -0.08 -2.78
N ARG A 68 -18.76 -1.14 -1.97
CA ARG A 68 -18.89 -2.52 -2.44
C ARG A 68 -20.11 -2.69 -3.35
N ASN A 69 -21.23 -2.13 -2.97
CA ASN A 69 -22.48 -2.29 -3.73
C ASN A 69 -22.36 -1.69 -5.14
N LYS A 70 -21.77 -0.50 -5.25
CA LYS A 70 -21.56 0.14 -6.56
C LYS A 70 -20.61 -0.67 -7.44
N VAL A 71 -19.52 -1.18 -6.87
CA VAL A 71 -18.55 -1.99 -7.62
C VAL A 71 -19.20 -3.29 -8.10
N GLN A 72 -20.00 -3.95 -7.25
CA GLN A 72 -20.66 -5.20 -7.60
C GLN A 72 -21.73 -5.05 -8.70
N LYS A 73 -22.30 -3.85 -8.85
CA LYS A 73 -23.27 -3.56 -9.91
C LYS A 73 -22.62 -3.28 -11.27
N ARG A 74 -21.31 -3.08 -11.29
CA ARG A 74 -20.57 -2.87 -12.55
C ARG A 74 -20.50 -4.16 -13.36
N LYS A 75 -20.48 -4.03 -14.67
CA LYS A 75 -20.42 -5.17 -15.59
C LYS A 75 -19.25 -6.11 -15.29
N ARG A 76 -18.06 -5.55 -15.00
CA ARG A 76 -16.84 -6.31 -14.68
C ARG A 76 -16.67 -6.57 -13.19
N ARG A 77 -17.48 -5.98 -12.34
CA ARG A 77 -17.39 -6.07 -10.87
C ARG A 77 -16.00 -5.69 -10.36
N ARG A 78 -15.37 -4.70 -10.96
CA ARG A 78 -14.02 -4.26 -10.65
C ARG A 78 -13.97 -2.75 -10.48
N PHE A 79 -12.94 -2.29 -9.79
CA PHE A 79 -12.56 -0.89 -9.79
C PHE A 79 -12.09 -0.49 -11.19
N THR A 80 -12.22 0.78 -11.55
CA THR A 80 -11.66 1.30 -12.79
C THR A 80 -10.13 1.36 -12.69
N ARG A 81 -9.48 1.61 -13.82
CA ARG A 81 -8.02 1.83 -13.87
C ARG A 81 -7.60 2.96 -12.94
N VAL A 82 -8.31 4.09 -12.97
CA VAL A 82 -8.00 5.26 -12.13
C VAL A 82 -8.16 4.92 -10.66
N GLU A 83 -9.25 4.26 -10.30
CA GLU A 83 -9.49 3.83 -8.93
C GLU A 83 -8.43 2.83 -8.45
N SER A 84 -8.07 1.88 -9.31
CA SER A 84 -7.02 0.89 -9.01
C SER A 84 -5.65 1.54 -8.82
N ASN A 85 -5.34 2.59 -9.57
CA ASN A 85 -4.11 3.38 -9.37
C ASN A 85 -4.07 4.02 -7.99
N ARG A 86 -5.19 4.51 -7.48
CA ARG A 86 -5.25 5.07 -6.12
C ARG A 86 -5.02 4.00 -5.07
N ILE A 87 -5.58 2.82 -5.25
CA ILE A 87 -5.35 1.68 -4.35
C ILE A 87 -3.86 1.28 -4.38
N TYR A 88 -3.28 1.21 -5.57
CA TYR A 88 -1.85 0.92 -5.72
C TYR A 88 -0.98 1.97 -5.01
N ALA A 89 -1.33 3.26 -5.13
CA ALA A 89 -0.63 4.33 -4.44
C ALA A 89 -0.66 4.15 -2.92
N LEU A 90 -1.79 3.72 -2.37
CA LEU A 90 -1.88 3.43 -0.94
C LEU A 90 -0.98 2.25 -0.54
N ILE A 91 -0.97 1.18 -1.34
CA ILE A 91 -0.10 0.02 -1.08
C ILE A 91 1.37 0.45 -1.07
N GLU A 92 1.80 1.22 -2.05
CA GLU A 92 3.17 1.74 -2.13
C GLU A 92 3.50 2.66 -0.94
N ALA A 93 2.57 3.53 -0.55
CA ALA A 93 2.76 4.41 0.60
C ALA A 93 2.88 3.63 1.91
N ILE A 94 2.10 2.56 2.08
CA ILE A 94 2.20 1.68 3.24
C ILE A 94 3.56 0.99 3.27
N GLU A 95 3.99 0.39 2.17
CA GLU A 95 5.28 -0.30 2.09
C GLU A 95 6.45 0.65 2.36
N ALA A 96 6.41 1.85 1.77
CA ALA A 96 7.45 2.86 1.98
C ALA A 96 7.47 3.35 3.44
N SER A 97 6.31 3.57 4.05
CA SER A 97 6.23 4.03 5.45
C SER A 97 6.59 2.94 6.46
N GLU A 98 6.31 1.66 6.15
CA GLU A 98 6.76 0.55 6.99
C GLU A 98 8.27 0.56 7.19
N SER A 99 9.02 0.92 6.14
CA SER A 99 10.48 1.03 6.22
C SER A 99 10.92 2.07 7.26
N LEU A 100 10.17 3.17 7.43
CA LEU A 100 10.46 4.17 8.48
C LEU A 100 10.26 3.64 9.89
N PHE A 101 9.38 2.69 10.07
CA PHE A 101 8.97 2.18 11.38
C PHE A 101 9.45 0.75 11.61
N GLU A 102 10.53 0.36 10.96
CA GLU A 102 11.18 -0.95 11.14
C GLU A 102 10.22 -2.13 10.90
N GLY A 103 9.34 -1.99 9.92
CA GLY A 103 8.36 -3.02 9.57
C GLY A 103 7.11 -3.05 10.43
N LYS A 104 6.93 -2.07 11.32
CA LYS A 104 5.74 -1.99 12.18
C LYS A 104 4.58 -1.36 11.43
N VAL A 105 3.66 -2.19 10.96
CA VAL A 105 2.50 -1.75 10.17
C VAL A 105 1.63 -0.74 10.93
N CYS A 106 1.34 -1.02 12.20
CA CYS A 106 0.48 -0.13 13.01
C CYS A 106 1.05 1.28 13.11
N ALA A 107 2.38 1.40 13.31
CA ALA A 107 3.03 2.71 13.38
C ALA A 107 2.98 3.42 12.03
N ALA A 108 3.19 2.70 10.94
CA ALA A 108 3.10 3.24 9.59
C ALA A 108 1.68 3.77 9.30
N ILE A 109 0.67 2.98 9.60
CA ILE A 109 -0.74 3.36 9.40
C ILE A 109 -1.09 4.59 10.25
N ASN A 110 -0.67 4.63 11.50
CA ASN A 110 -0.90 5.79 12.36
C ASN A 110 -0.28 7.05 11.77
N TRP A 111 0.93 6.95 11.22
CA TRP A 111 1.59 8.08 10.55
C TRP A 111 0.81 8.52 9.30
N LEU A 112 0.37 7.56 8.50
CA LEU A 112 -0.39 7.86 7.26
C LEU A 112 -1.73 8.56 7.55
N LYS A 113 -2.29 8.37 8.73
CA LYS A 113 -3.57 8.97 9.14
C LYS A 113 -3.42 10.34 9.80
N LYS A 114 -2.21 10.77 10.16
CA LYS A 114 -1.99 12.04 10.84
C LYS A 114 -1.81 13.20 9.86
N PRO A 115 -2.35 14.38 10.18
CA PRO A 115 -2.09 15.59 9.39
C PRO A 115 -0.59 15.87 9.30
N CYS A 116 -0.15 16.29 8.12
CA CYS A 116 1.24 16.59 7.83
C CYS A 116 1.36 18.01 7.27
N LYS A 117 2.17 18.86 7.91
CA LYS A 117 2.36 20.24 7.49
C LYS A 117 2.87 20.35 6.05
N ARG A 118 3.78 19.45 5.66
CA ARG A 118 4.37 19.43 4.31
C ARG A 118 3.36 19.08 3.22
N LEU A 119 2.21 18.51 3.62
CA LEU A 119 1.11 18.16 2.73
C LEU A 119 -0.07 19.16 2.87
N GLY A 120 0.21 20.36 3.33
CA GLY A 120 -0.83 21.38 3.51
C GLY A 120 -1.79 21.08 4.64
N GLY A 121 -1.37 20.31 5.63
CA GLY A 121 -2.21 19.92 6.76
C GLY A 121 -3.07 18.69 6.49
N ARG A 122 -2.98 18.10 5.30
CA ARG A 122 -3.67 16.85 4.97
C ARG A 122 -2.90 15.66 5.52
N SER A 123 -3.60 14.57 5.83
CA SER A 123 -2.94 13.31 6.15
C SER A 123 -2.40 12.67 4.88
N PRO A 124 -1.28 11.91 4.95
CA PRO A 124 -0.75 11.24 3.77
C PRO A 124 -1.78 10.36 3.06
N ILE A 125 -2.62 9.63 3.81
CA ILE A 125 -3.63 8.74 3.20
C ILE A 125 -4.67 9.51 2.38
N GLU A 126 -4.97 10.75 2.76
CA GLU A 126 -5.89 11.63 2.02
C GLU A 126 -5.23 12.31 0.83
N ASN A 127 -3.93 12.15 0.67
CA ASN A 127 -3.13 12.83 -0.35
C ASN A 127 -2.54 11.83 -1.35
N LEU A 128 -3.38 10.92 -1.86
CA LEU A 128 -2.98 9.86 -2.80
C LEU A 128 -3.87 9.80 -4.04
N ASN A 129 -4.71 10.81 -4.26
CA ASN A 129 -5.74 10.76 -5.31
C ASN A 129 -5.22 11.17 -6.70
N SER A 130 -3.99 11.62 -6.80
CA SER A 130 -3.33 11.92 -8.07
C SER A 130 -1.87 11.51 -8.00
N PHE A 131 -1.24 11.39 -9.15
CA PHE A 131 0.19 11.10 -9.24
C PHE A 131 1.02 12.18 -8.51
N PHE A 132 0.65 13.44 -8.69
CA PHE A 132 1.31 14.55 -8.01
C PHE A 132 1.24 14.40 -6.49
N GLU A 133 0.05 14.16 -5.96
CA GLU A 133 -0.15 13.97 -4.52
C GLU A 133 0.65 12.78 -3.99
N PHE A 134 0.59 11.66 -4.69
CA PHE A 134 1.36 10.46 -4.34
C PHE A 134 2.86 10.75 -4.27
N GLN A 135 3.39 11.47 -5.26
CA GLN A 135 4.82 11.85 -5.26
C GLN A 135 5.17 12.73 -4.06
N GLN A 136 4.28 13.62 -3.63
CA GLN A 136 4.50 14.43 -2.44
C GLN A 136 4.62 13.57 -1.19
N VAL A 137 3.76 12.57 -1.04
CA VAL A 137 3.80 11.64 0.09
C VAL A 137 5.12 10.86 0.10
N ILE A 138 5.50 10.29 -1.02
CA ILE A 138 6.76 9.53 -1.15
C ILE A 138 7.96 10.43 -0.85
N SER A 139 7.95 11.67 -1.33
CA SER A 139 9.00 12.65 -1.05
C SER A 139 9.14 12.93 0.45
N VAL A 140 8.03 13.09 1.16
CA VAL A 140 8.05 13.27 2.62
C VAL A 140 8.62 12.04 3.32
N ILE A 141 8.22 10.84 2.91
CA ILE A 141 8.74 9.59 3.47
C ILE A 141 10.25 9.50 3.29
N HIS A 142 10.75 9.78 2.09
CA HIS A 142 12.19 9.75 1.81
C HIS A 142 12.95 10.77 2.67
N ARG A 143 12.41 11.97 2.86
CA ARG A 143 13.05 12.99 3.72
C ARG A 143 13.15 12.53 5.16
N LEU A 144 12.10 11.89 5.68
CA LEU A 144 12.10 11.34 7.04
C LEU A 144 13.09 10.18 7.16
N GLU A 145 13.16 9.32 6.14
CA GLU A 145 14.07 8.18 6.10
C GLU A 145 15.54 8.62 6.12
N TYR A 146 15.88 9.68 5.40
CA TYR A 146 17.25 10.20 5.34
C TYR A 146 17.55 11.30 6.36
N GLY A 147 16.61 11.56 7.30
CA GLY A 147 16.82 12.53 8.37
C GLY A 147 16.85 13.98 7.91
N VAL A 148 16.25 14.31 6.77
CA VAL A 148 16.17 15.69 6.26
C VAL A 148 14.92 16.35 6.79
N PHE A 149 15.08 17.21 7.81
CA PHE A 149 13.98 17.86 8.52
C PHE A 149 13.84 19.35 8.14
N ASN A 150 13.73 19.69 6.89
CA ASN A 150 13.51 21.08 6.49
C ASN A 150 12.14 21.27 5.90
#